data_8de8cc38dff0d10e9103c476a19491ef
#
_entry.id   8de8cc38dff0d10e9103c476a19491ef
#
_cell.length_a   1.000
_cell.length_b   1.000
_cell.length_c   1.000
_cell.angle_alpha   90.00
_cell.angle_beta   90.00
_cell.angle_gamma   90.00
#
_symmetry.space_group_name_H-M   'P 1'
#
loop_
_entity.id
_entity.type
_entity.pdbx_description
1 polymer ?
#
loop_
_entity_poly.entity_id
_entity_poly.type
_entity_poly.pdbx_seq_one_letter_code
_entity_poly.pdbx_strand_id
1 'polypeptide(L)'
;MRSTVFLLLAIALSGCQSITNTLPPDTTAAGIIKDSETLSEVKSLPAPMGQIPVSVYAFRDQTGQYKPSTGASSFSTAVTQGATSILVQTLSETSWFLPVEREGLQNILTERKIIRADESNGSELPPLTTARIIIEGGIISYDTNIRTGGAGVEYFGIGASELFREDQISIYMRAVDVRTGQVLVSVSTSKKVLSQEVRAGLFRYVSLKRL
;
A
#
# COMPACT_ATOMS: atom_id res chain seq x y z
N MET A 1 -52.15 -30.81 -3.51
CA MET A 1 -50.74 -31.16 -3.87
C MET A 1 -50.20 -30.34 -5.05
N ARG A 2 -50.95 -29.97 -6.08
CA ARG A 2 -50.41 -29.15 -7.19
C ARG A 2 -50.11 -27.69 -6.80
N SER A 3 -50.87 -27.11 -5.87
CA SER A 3 -50.73 -25.71 -5.44
C SER A 3 -49.50 -25.46 -4.56
N THR A 4 -49.08 -26.45 -3.72
CA THR A 4 -47.93 -26.35 -2.85
C THR A 4 -46.59 -26.49 -3.58
N VAL A 5 -46.57 -27.22 -4.70
CA VAL A 5 -45.38 -27.35 -5.56
C VAL A 5 -45.12 -26.05 -6.31
N PHE A 6 -46.12 -25.34 -6.74
CA PHE A 6 -45.99 -24.03 -7.39
C PHE A 6 -45.48 -22.95 -6.43
N LEU A 7 -45.88 -22.98 -5.17
CA LEU A 7 -45.44 -22.04 -4.15
C LEU A 7 -43.96 -22.25 -3.80
N LEU A 8 -43.49 -23.49 -3.71
CA LEU A 8 -42.08 -23.84 -3.46
C LEU A 8 -41.19 -23.49 -4.66
N LEU A 9 -41.68 -23.63 -5.88
CA LEU A 9 -40.93 -23.24 -7.08
C LEU A 9 -40.79 -21.72 -7.21
N ALA A 10 -41.78 -20.94 -6.79
CA ALA A 10 -41.74 -19.47 -6.80
C ALA A 10 -40.74 -18.90 -5.78
N ILE A 11 -40.57 -19.56 -4.63
CA ILE A 11 -39.57 -19.16 -3.61
C ILE A 11 -38.15 -19.45 -4.07
N ALA A 12 -37.95 -20.52 -4.85
CA ALA A 12 -36.60 -20.86 -5.38
C ALA A 12 -36.14 -19.89 -6.48
N LEU A 13 -37.03 -19.21 -7.21
CA LEU A 13 -36.67 -18.25 -8.24
C LEU A 13 -36.35 -16.84 -7.69
N SER A 14 -36.78 -16.49 -6.49
CA SER A 14 -36.51 -15.17 -5.91
C SER A 14 -35.13 -15.06 -5.26
N GLY A 15 -34.42 -16.18 -5.10
CA GLY A 15 -33.08 -16.21 -4.47
C GLY A 15 -31.91 -15.75 -5.35
N CYS A 16 -32.09 -15.65 -6.66
CA CYS A 16 -30.99 -15.35 -7.58
C CYS A 16 -30.67 -13.86 -7.76
N GLN A 17 -31.47 -12.95 -7.25
CA GLN A 17 -31.20 -11.50 -7.42
C GLN A 17 -30.30 -10.89 -6.37
N SER A 18 -30.05 -11.56 -5.27
CA SER A 18 -29.24 -11.00 -4.15
C SER A 18 -27.74 -11.11 -4.35
N ILE A 19 -27.26 -11.96 -5.27
CA ILE A 19 -25.81 -12.20 -5.43
C ILE A 19 -25.16 -11.15 -6.33
N THR A 20 -25.90 -10.54 -7.24
CA THR A 20 -25.34 -9.53 -8.16
C THR A 20 -25.15 -8.14 -7.56
N ASN A 21 -25.78 -7.87 -6.40
CA ASN A 21 -25.70 -6.57 -5.72
C ASN A 21 -24.62 -6.49 -4.62
N THR A 22 -23.78 -7.52 -4.45
CA THR A 22 -22.71 -7.52 -3.46
C THR A 22 -21.36 -7.00 -3.99
N LEU A 23 -21.28 -6.73 -5.29
CA LEU A 23 -20.11 -6.04 -5.83
C LEU A 23 -20.23 -4.55 -5.46
N PRO A 24 -19.21 -3.98 -4.83
CA PRO A 24 -19.18 -2.54 -4.59
C PRO A 24 -19.33 -1.81 -5.95
N PRO A 25 -20.05 -0.69 -6.01
CA PRO A 25 -20.18 0.07 -7.25
C PRO A 25 -18.79 0.45 -7.75
N ASP A 26 -18.53 0.18 -9.04
CA ASP A 26 -17.24 0.44 -9.72
C ASP A 26 -16.80 1.92 -9.75
N THR A 27 -17.59 2.80 -9.18
CA THR A 27 -17.37 4.25 -9.22
C THR A 27 -17.27 4.85 -7.83
N THR A 28 -16.18 4.59 -7.12
CA THR A 28 -15.76 5.48 -6.05
C THR A 28 -15.05 6.68 -6.66
N ALA A 29 -15.61 7.88 -6.47
CA ALA A 29 -14.91 9.10 -6.84
C ALA A 29 -13.54 9.13 -6.16
N ALA A 30 -12.50 9.59 -6.89
CA ALA A 30 -11.19 9.80 -6.29
C ALA A 30 -11.33 10.73 -5.09
N GLY A 31 -10.81 10.33 -3.97
CA GLY A 31 -10.83 11.09 -2.72
C GLY A 31 -9.43 11.23 -2.13
N ILE A 32 -9.27 12.20 -1.25
CA ILE A 32 -8.05 12.34 -0.46
C ILE A 32 -7.93 11.11 0.44
N ILE A 33 -6.75 10.49 0.48
CA ILE A 33 -6.47 9.38 1.40
C ILE A 33 -6.62 9.91 2.82
N LYS A 34 -7.57 9.32 3.56
CA LYS A 34 -7.77 9.70 4.97
C LYS A 34 -6.55 9.27 5.80
N ASP A 35 -6.24 10.08 6.79
CA ASP A 35 -5.19 9.76 7.75
C ASP A 35 -5.42 8.38 8.38
N SER A 36 -4.35 7.58 8.42
CA SER A 36 -4.37 6.35 9.21
C SER A 36 -4.35 6.69 10.70
N GLU A 37 -4.82 5.77 11.54
CA GLU A 37 -4.76 5.93 13.01
C GLU A 37 -3.32 6.25 13.47
N THR A 38 -2.34 5.53 12.92
CA THR A 38 -0.91 5.77 13.19
C THR A 38 -0.47 7.18 12.83
N LEU A 39 -0.94 7.74 11.72
CA LEU A 39 -0.61 9.11 11.33
C LEU A 39 -1.24 10.13 12.28
N SER A 40 -2.45 9.86 12.77
CA SER A 40 -3.09 10.73 13.76
C SER A 40 -2.31 10.75 15.09
N GLU A 41 -1.76 9.61 15.52
CA GLU A 41 -0.89 9.54 16.68
C GLU A 41 0.39 10.36 16.49
N VAL A 42 1.04 10.25 15.32
CA VAL A 42 2.25 11.04 15.01
C VAL A 42 1.95 12.54 14.99
N LYS A 43 0.79 12.95 14.48
CA LYS A 43 0.35 14.35 14.50
C LYS A 43 0.04 14.88 15.92
N SER A 44 -0.29 14.00 16.85
CA SER A 44 -0.60 14.34 18.24
C SER A 44 0.64 14.53 19.13
N LEU A 45 1.85 14.32 18.60
CA LEU A 45 3.07 14.53 19.36
C LEU A 45 3.20 15.98 19.83
N PRO A 46 3.85 16.24 20.99
CA PRO A 46 4.10 17.59 21.47
C PRO A 46 4.78 18.45 20.40
N ALA A 47 4.43 19.73 20.36
CA ALA A 47 5.04 20.65 19.40
C ALA A 47 6.56 20.78 19.66
N PRO A 48 7.40 20.73 18.61
CA PRO A 48 8.84 20.93 18.76
C PRO A 48 9.17 22.40 18.99
N MET A 49 10.35 22.70 19.51
CA MET A 49 10.87 24.07 19.61
C MET A 49 11.20 24.69 18.24
N GLY A 50 11.21 23.88 17.17
CA GLY A 50 11.43 24.28 15.79
C GLY A 50 11.55 23.05 14.89
N GLN A 51 11.27 23.23 13.62
CA GLN A 51 11.35 22.15 12.65
C GLN A 51 12.78 21.80 12.28
N ILE A 52 13.07 20.53 12.12
CA ILE A 52 14.38 20.03 11.71
C ILE A 52 14.36 19.80 10.19
N PRO A 53 15.19 20.50 9.39
CA PRO A 53 15.31 20.22 7.97
C PRO A 53 15.87 18.81 7.73
N VAL A 54 15.08 17.98 7.02
CA VAL A 54 15.41 16.59 6.72
C VAL A 54 15.37 16.33 5.22
N SER A 55 16.16 15.39 4.76
CA SER A 55 16.11 14.92 3.37
C SER A 55 15.94 13.41 3.30
N VAL A 56 15.21 12.97 2.28
CA VAL A 56 15.09 11.57 1.89
C VAL A 56 15.56 11.47 0.45
N TYR A 57 16.65 10.74 0.20
CA TYR A 57 17.14 10.56 -1.18
C TYR A 57 16.42 9.41 -1.87
N ALA A 58 16.24 8.30 -1.17
CA ALA A 58 15.49 7.17 -1.66
C ALA A 58 15.08 6.26 -0.49
N PHE A 59 13.84 5.85 -0.50
CA PHE A 59 13.31 4.83 0.42
C PHE A 59 12.68 3.73 -0.43
N ARG A 60 13.48 2.71 -0.77
CA ARG A 60 13.17 1.77 -1.85
C ARG A 60 12.72 0.42 -1.33
N ASP A 61 12.04 -0.30 -2.21
CA ASP A 61 11.86 -1.73 -2.08
C ASP A 61 13.19 -2.45 -2.31
N GLN A 62 13.66 -3.16 -1.28
CA GLN A 62 14.88 -3.97 -1.29
C GLN A 62 14.56 -5.47 -1.26
N THR A 63 13.28 -5.85 -1.34
CA THR A 63 12.85 -7.24 -1.27
C THR A 63 13.05 -7.97 -2.60
N GLY A 64 12.97 -7.24 -3.71
CA GLY A 64 13.04 -7.80 -5.05
C GLY A 64 11.86 -8.73 -5.39
N GLN A 65 10.79 -8.69 -4.63
CA GLN A 65 9.67 -9.62 -4.79
C GLN A 65 8.60 -9.08 -5.73
N TYR A 66 8.05 -9.99 -6.53
CA TYR A 66 6.93 -9.75 -7.43
C TYR A 66 5.67 -10.43 -6.93
N LYS A 67 4.51 -9.90 -7.33
CA LYS A 67 3.22 -10.53 -7.02
C LYS A 67 3.14 -11.90 -7.66
N PRO A 68 2.74 -12.95 -6.91
CA PRO A 68 2.49 -14.25 -7.53
C PRO A 68 1.38 -14.12 -8.57
N SER A 69 1.60 -14.67 -9.77
CA SER A 69 0.60 -14.72 -10.83
C SER A 69 0.34 -16.15 -11.26
N THR A 70 -0.92 -16.47 -11.52
CA THR A 70 -1.34 -17.76 -12.06
C THR A 70 -1.28 -17.83 -13.59
N GLY A 71 -0.91 -16.72 -14.24
CA GLY A 71 -0.80 -16.59 -15.70
C GLY A 71 0.61 -16.16 -16.13
N ALA A 72 0.89 -16.25 -17.42
CA ALA A 72 2.17 -15.83 -17.98
C ALA A 72 2.46 -14.37 -17.68
N SER A 73 3.54 -14.12 -16.96
CA SER A 73 4.17 -12.84 -16.66
C SER A 73 3.35 -11.80 -15.88
N SER A 74 3.45 -11.83 -14.55
CA SER A 74 3.18 -10.65 -13.74
C SER A 74 4.51 -10.00 -13.34
N PHE A 75 4.84 -8.85 -13.93
CA PHE A 75 6.00 -8.03 -13.53
C PHE A 75 5.64 -6.99 -12.46
N SER A 76 4.47 -7.11 -11.83
CA SER A 76 4.08 -6.21 -10.76
C SER A 76 4.86 -6.54 -9.49
N THR A 77 5.51 -5.52 -8.90
CA THR A 77 6.17 -5.65 -7.61
C THR A 77 5.17 -5.98 -6.50
N ALA A 78 5.61 -6.78 -5.53
CA ALA A 78 4.76 -7.17 -4.40
C ALA A 78 4.47 -5.99 -3.46
N VAL A 79 5.45 -5.09 -3.31
CA VAL A 79 5.35 -3.89 -2.48
C VAL A 79 5.36 -2.63 -3.33
N THR A 80 4.87 -1.54 -2.76
CA THR A 80 4.81 -0.24 -3.44
C THR A 80 6.19 0.30 -3.77
N GLN A 81 6.35 0.90 -4.95
CA GLN A 81 7.54 1.64 -5.34
C GLN A 81 7.48 3.12 -4.92
N GLY A 82 6.33 3.58 -4.43
CA GLY A 82 6.10 4.95 -3.95
C GLY A 82 6.44 5.19 -2.48
N ALA A 83 7.23 4.32 -1.85
CA ALA A 83 7.50 4.42 -0.40
C ALA A 83 8.24 5.71 -0.02
N THR A 84 9.11 6.24 -0.89
CA THR A 84 9.77 7.54 -0.68
C THR A 84 8.75 8.67 -0.57
N SER A 85 7.80 8.74 -1.50
CA SER A 85 6.76 9.79 -1.53
C SER A 85 5.87 9.73 -0.29
N ILE A 86 5.48 8.53 0.14
CA ILE A 86 4.69 8.32 1.36
C ILE A 86 5.47 8.79 2.59
N LEU A 87 6.76 8.48 2.69
CA LEU A 87 7.60 8.91 3.79
C LEU A 87 7.75 10.43 3.82
N VAL A 88 8.03 11.07 2.69
CA VAL A 88 8.16 12.53 2.58
C VAL A 88 6.84 13.21 2.97
N GLN A 89 5.70 12.69 2.50
CA GLN A 89 4.39 13.19 2.89
C GLN A 89 4.19 13.07 4.41
N THR A 90 4.44 11.90 4.99
CA THR A 90 4.31 11.67 6.44
C THR A 90 5.18 12.63 7.24
N LEU A 91 6.42 12.85 6.83
CA LEU A 91 7.33 13.80 7.50
C LEU A 91 6.81 15.25 7.41
N SER A 92 6.24 15.65 6.26
CA SER A 92 5.70 17.01 6.08
C SER A 92 4.43 17.25 6.91
N GLU A 93 3.67 16.20 7.18
CA GLU A 93 2.46 16.27 7.99
C GLU A 93 2.75 16.31 9.51
N THR A 94 3.99 16.01 9.90
CA THR A 94 4.44 16.20 11.29
C THR A 94 4.89 17.64 11.50
N SER A 95 4.67 18.19 12.68
CA SER A 95 5.22 19.50 13.04
C SER A 95 6.73 19.49 13.30
N TRP A 96 7.36 18.31 13.36
CA TRP A 96 8.76 18.12 13.77
C TRP A 96 9.76 18.32 12.64
N PHE A 97 9.37 18.02 11.41
CA PHE A 97 10.28 17.98 10.29
C PHE A 97 9.91 18.98 9.19
N LEU A 98 10.94 19.47 8.51
CA LEU A 98 10.85 20.24 7.28
C LEU A 98 11.54 19.44 6.19
N PRO A 99 10.79 18.61 5.41
CA PRO A 99 11.38 17.87 4.31
C PRO A 99 11.90 18.82 3.24
N VAL A 100 13.14 18.58 2.80
CA VAL A 100 13.76 19.30 1.68
C VAL A 100 13.94 18.34 0.50
N GLU A 101 13.56 18.80 -0.69
CA GLU A 101 13.59 17.98 -1.89
C GLU A 101 15.02 17.57 -2.26
N ARG A 102 15.24 16.26 -2.44
CA ARG A 102 16.52 15.69 -2.86
C ARG A 102 16.36 14.58 -3.90
N GLU A 103 15.20 13.94 -4.02
CA GLU A 103 14.93 12.95 -5.06
C GLU A 103 14.90 13.61 -6.44
N GLY A 104 14.22 14.75 -6.55
CA GLY A 104 14.13 15.58 -7.76
C GLY A 104 15.12 16.76 -7.78
N LEU A 105 16.23 16.72 -7.04
CA LEU A 105 17.16 17.85 -6.92
C LEU A 105 17.68 18.35 -8.27
N GLN A 106 17.92 17.47 -9.24
CA GLN A 106 18.38 17.85 -10.58
C GLN A 106 17.37 18.73 -11.32
N ASN A 107 16.08 18.48 -11.14
CA ASN A 107 15.02 19.30 -11.73
C ASN A 107 15.06 20.72 -11.13
N ILE A 108 15.18 20.83 -9.81
CA ILE A 108 15.31 22.12 -9.11
C ILE A 108 16.53 22.88 -9.61
N LEU A 109 17.68 22.22 -9.74
CA LEU A 109 18.92 22.84 -10.24
C LEU A 109 18.77 23.31 -11.70
N THR A 110 18.04 22.57 -12.53
CA THR A 110 17.74 22.94 -13.91
C THR A 110 16.85 24.19 -13.95
N GLU A 111 15.75 24.22 -13.21
CA GLU A 111 14.87 25.38 -13.11
C GLU A 111 15.63 26.62 -12.60
N ARG A 112 16.49 26.45 -11.61
CA ARG A 112 17.33 27.54 -11.10
C ARG A 112 18.33 28.08 -12.13
N LYS A 113 18.81 27.21 -13.04
CA LYS A 113 19.64 27.66 -14.17
C LYS A 113 18.81 28.47 -15.16
N ILE A 114 17.59 28.05 -15.47
CA ILE A 114 16.67 28.76 -16.37
C ILE A 114 16.36 30.15 -15.80
N ILE A 115 16.00 30.23 -14.51
CA ILE A 115 15.73 31.53 -13.86
C ILE A 115 16.92 32.48 -13.92
N ARG A 116 18.15 31.96 -13.73
CA ARG A 116 19.37 32.78 -13.79
C ARG A 116 19.73 33.20 -15.20
N ALA A 117 19.30 32.43 -16.20
CA ALA A 117 19.53 32.78 -17.61
C ALA A 117 18.55 33.85 -18.13
N ASP A 118 17.46 34.09 -17.41
CA ASP A 118 16.52 35.19 -17.72
C ASP A 118 17.07 36.49 -17.15
N GLU A 119 17.91 37.19 -17.94
CA GLU A 119 18.54 38.46 -17.60
C GLU A 119 17.54 39.59 -17.26
N SER A 120 16.28 39.44 -17.68
CA SER A 120 15.23 40.42 -17.43
C SER A 120 14.78 40.46 -15.97
N ASN A 121 14.99 39.37 -15.24
CA ASN A 121 14.44 39.21 -13.89
C ASN A 121 15.38 39.63 -12.76
N GLY A 122 16.69 39.83 -13.01
CA GLY A 122 17.67 40.37 -12.03
C GLY A 122 17.59 39.73 -10.63
N SER A 123 16.84 38.63 -10.48
CA SER A 123 16.45 38.06 -9.18
C SER A 123 17.56 37.14 -8.68
N GLU A 124 18.25 37.60 -7.65
CA GLU A 124 19.15 36.74 -6.87
C GLU A 124 18.35 35.64 -6.16
N LEU A 125 18.55 34.39 -6.59
CA LEU A 125 17.88 33.24 -5.98
C LEU A 125 18.47 32.97 -4.59
N PRO A 126 17.63 32.81 -3.56
CA PRO A 126 18.11 32.45 -2.22
C PRO A 126 18.80 31.06 -2.27
N PRO A 127 19.73 30.80 -1.34
CA PRO A 127 20.35 29.48 -1.25
C PRO A 127 19.33 28.39 -0.97
N LEU A 128 19.57 27.19 -1.48
CA LEU A 128 18.74 26.03 -1.15
C LEU A 128 18.87 25.69 0.34
N THR A 129 17.75 25.35 0.95
CA THR A 129 17.75 24.87 2.33
C THR A 129 18.57 23.58 2.44
N THR A 130 19.50 23.56 3.37
CA THR A 130 20.31 22.38 3.65
C THR A 130 19.64 21.49 4.68
N ALA A 131 19.64 20.18 4.42
CA ALA A 131 19.20 19.22 5.41
C ALA A 131 20.19 19.12 6.57
N ARG A 132 19.72 18.93 7.78
CA ARG A 132 20.54 18.59 8.95
C ARG A 132 20.63 17.09 9.14
N ILE A 133 19.59 16.38 8.75
CA ILE A 133 19.48 14.93 8.89
C ILE A 133 19.10 14.34 7.53
N ILE A 134 19.74 13.24 7.17
CA ILE A 134 19.32 12.37 6.08
C ILE A 134 18.55 11.19 6.69
N ILE A 135 17.38 10.93 6.17
CA ILE A 135 16.61 9.71 6.48
C ILE A 135 16.79 8.72 5.34
N GLU A 136 17.29 7.55 5.67
CA GLU A 136 17.58 6.47 4.75
C GLU A 136 16.94 5.17 5.22
N GLY A 137 16.63 4.29 4.29
CA GLY A 137 16.06 2.98 4.61
C GLY A 137 15.34 2.35 3.44
N GLY A 138 14.42 1.46 3.76
CA GLY A 138 13.61 0.78 2.75
C GLY A 138 12.77 -0.34 3.33
N ILE A 139 12.03 -0.98 2.44
CA ILE A 139 11.29 -2.20 2.74
C ILE A 139 12.26 -3.35 2.53
N ILE A 140 12.60 -4.06 3.62
CA ILE A 140 13.67 -5.06 3.65
C ILE A 140 13.19 -6.49 3.59
N SER A 141 11.94 -6.77 3.95
CA SER A 141 11.31 -8.05 3.70
C SER A 141 9.83 -7.91 3.39
N TYR A 142 9.34 -8.85 2.59
CA TYR A 142 7.94 -9.08 2.33
C TYR A 142 7.72 -10.59 2.25
N ASP A 143 7.14 -11.15 3.28
CA ASP A 143 6.90 -12.58 3.41
C ASP A 143 5.40 -12.83 3.25
N THR A 144 5.05 -13.70 2.31
CA THR A 144 3.67 -14.10 2.06
C THR A 144 3.47 -15.54 2.52
N ASN A 145 2.69 -15.74 3.56
CA ASN A 145 2.29 -17.05 4.03
C ASN A 145 0.83 -17.31 3.69
N ILE A 146 0.60 -18.27 2.80
CA ILE A 146 -0.74 -18.76 2.52
C ILE A 146 -1.07 -19.79 3.59
N ARG A 147 -1.94 -19.45 4.52
CA ARG A 147 -2.51 -20.39 5.47
C ARG A 147 -3.86 -20.85 4.95
N THR A 148 -3.93 -22.08 4.46
CA THR A 148 -5.20 -22.75 4.19
C THR A 148 -5.75 -23.25 5.51
N GLY A 149 -6.68 -22.52 6.06
CA GLY A 149 -7.38 -22.88 7.28
C GLY A 149 -8.84 -22.48 7.11
N GLY A 150 -9.61 -23.31 6.45
CA GLY A 150 -11.04 -23.13 6.31
C GLY A 150 -11.75 -24.45 6.44
N ALA A 151 -12.88 -24.50 7.13
CA ALA A 151 -13.80 -25.60 7.07
C ALA A 151 -14.51 -25.53 5.71
N GLY A 152 -14.09 -26.35 4.76
CA GLY A 152 -14.83 -26.56 3.52
C GLY A 152 -16.03 -27.47 3.82
N VAL A 153 -17.25 -27.00 3.62
CA VAL A 153 -18.43 -27.85 3.61
C VAL A 153 -18.83 -28.01 2.15
N GLU A 154 -18.76 -29.24 1.67
CA GLU A 154 -19.25 -29.60 0.35
C GLU A 154 -20.52 -30.46 0.52
N TYR A 155 -21.63 -29.98 -0.03
CA TYR A 155 -22.89 -30.70 -0.01
C TYR A 155 -23.54 -30.61 -1.39
N PHE A 156 -23.78 -31.76 -2.03
CA PHE A 156 -24.36 -31.84 -3.39
C PHE A 156 -23.65 -31.02 -4.46
N GLY A 157 -22.31 -30.95 -4.44
CA GLY A 157 -21.52 -30.22 -5.43
C GLY A 157 -21.52 -28.70 -5.25
N ILE A 158 -22.02 -28.22 -4.10
CA ILE A 158 -21.88 -26.82 -3.69
C ILE A 158 -20.84 -26.80 -2.56
N GLY A 159 -19.71 -26.13 -2.82
CA GLY A 159 -18.63 -25.98 -1.84
C GLY A 159 -18.36 -24.51 -1.55
N ALA A 160 -18.08 -24.21 -0.30
CA ALA A 160 -17.51 -22.93 0.11
C ALA A 160 -16.17 -23.20 0.79
N SER A 161 -15.14 -22.48 0.38
CA SER A 161 -13.83 -22.54 1.02
C SER A 161 -13.36 -21.13 1.36
N GLU A 162 -12.68 -21.02 2.47
CA GLU A 162 -12.09 -19.79 2.96
C GLU A 162 -10.57 -19.92 2.93
N LEU A 163 -9.91 -18.94 2.34
CA LEU A 163 -8.46 -18.87 2.25
C LEU A 163 -7.98 -17.64 3.01
N PHE A 164 -7.10 -17.87 3.98
CA PHE A 164 -6.42 -16.79 4.70
C PHE A 164 -5.01 -16.63 4.15
N ARG A 165 -4.65 -15.38 3.90
CA ARG A 165 -3.28 -14.98 3.58
C ARG A 165 -2.77 -14.07 4.69
N GLU A 166 -1.62 -14.38 5.23
CA GLU A 166 -0.88 -13.55 6.16
C GLU A 166 0.36 -13.02 5.42
N ASP A 167 0.39 -11.73 5.17
CA ASP A 167 1.55 -11.04 4.61
C ASP A 167 2.28 -10.31 5.73
N GLN A 168 3.61 -10.39 5.76
CA GLN A 168 4.44 -9.67 6.71
C GLN A 168 5.39 -8.74 5.96
N ILE A 169 5.35 -7.46 6.31
CA ILE A 169 6.22 -6.43 5.74
C ILE A 169 7.15 -5.95 6.83
N SER A 170 8.46 -5.91 6.54
CA SER A 170 9.46 -5.33 7.44
C SER A 170 10.13 -4.13 6.79
N ILE A 171 10.28 -3.07 7.57
CA ILE A 171 10.85 -1.80 7.16
C ILE A 171 12.05 -1.51 8.09
N TYR A 172 13.12 -1.00 7.49
CA TYR A 172 14.28 -0.46 8.20
C TYR A 172 14.44 1.01 7.85
N MET A 173 14.74 1.83 8.86
CA MET A 173 14.98 3.25 8.70
C MET A 173 16.08 3.72 9.65
N ARG A 174 16.93 4.64 9.18
CA ARG A 174 17.94 5.30 10.00
C ARG A 174 18.00 6.80 9.74
N ALA A 175 18.39 7.54 10.74
CA ALA A 175 18.66 8.96 10.64
C ALA A 175 20.16 9.21 10.78
N VAL A 176 20.74 9.97 9.85
CA VAL A 176 22.18 10.25 9.77
C VAL A 176 22.39 11.77 9.86
N ASP A 177 23.25 12.19 10.75
CA ASP A 177 23.68 13.59 10.84
C ASP A 177 24.53 13.96 9.62
N VAL A 178 24.12 15.00 8.89
CA VAL A 178 24.79 15.41 7.64
C VAL A 178 26.21 15.93 7.88
N ARG A 179 26.46 16.54 9.01
CA ARG A 179 27.75 17.18 9.30
C ARG A 179 28.82 16.20 9.73
N THR A 180 28.43 15.17 10.47
CA THR A 180 29.36 14.21 11.06
C THR A 180 29.34 12.86 10.37
N GLY A 181 28.28 12.54 9.61
CA GLY A 181 28.03 11.20 9.06
C GLY A 181 27.64 10.18 10.12
N GLN A 182 27.39 10.60 11.36
CA GLN A 182 27.02 9.71 12.44
C GLN A 182 25.57 9.24 12.27
N VAL A 183 25.36 7.92 12.44
CA VAL A 183 24.01 7.35 12.55
C VAL A 183 23.48 7.68 13.94
N LEU A 184 22.48 8.55 14.00
CA LEU A 184 21.87 9.02 15.26
C LEU A 184 20.95 7.97 15.85
N VAL A 185 20.17 7.33 14.99
CA VAL A 185 19.20 6.31 15.37
C VAL A 185 18.92 5.41 14.18
N SER A 186 18.64 4.15 14.46
CA SER A 186 18.09 3.20 13.48
C SER A 186 16.93 2.43 14.09
N VAL A 187 15.90 2.19 13.28
CA VAL A 187 14.68 1.52 13.69
C VAL A 187 14.31 0.47 12.65
N SER A 188 13.94 -0.70 13.13
CA SER A 188 13.29 -1.73 12.30
C SER A 188 11.90 -1.99 12.84
N THR A 189 10.92 -2.08 11.94
CA THR A 189 9.55 -2.41 12.29
C THR A 189 9.02 -3.48 11.34
N SER A 190 8.09 -4.28 11.84
CA SER A 190 7.43 -5.32 11.05
C SER A 190 5.94 -5.30 11.34
N LYS A 191 5.14 -5.40 10.28
CA LYS A 191 3.69 -5.46 10.37
C LYS A 191 3.14 -6.64 9.60
N LYS A 192 2.21 -7.36 10.24
CA LYS A 192 1.42 -8.41 9.61
C LYS A 192 0.12 -7.83 9.06
N VAL A 193 -0.22 -8.21 7.84
CA VAL A 193 -1.46 -7.86 7.16
C VAL A 193 -2.20 -9.14 6.85
N LEU A 194 -3.42 -9.25 7.36
CA LEU A 194 -4.29 -10.41 7.13
C LEU A 194 -5.25 -10.09 6.00
N SER A 195 -5.28 -10.98 5.00
CA SER A 195 -6.24 -10.95 3.90
C SER A 195 -7.07 -12.22 3.90
N GLN A 196 -8.38 -12.07 3.71
CA GLN A 196 -9.33 -13.16 3.67
C GLN A 196 -9.95 -13.24 2.28
N GLU A 197 -9.92 -14.43 1.69
CA GLU A 197 -10.57 -14.72 0.43
C GLU A 197 -11.64 -15.78 0.63
N VAL A 198 -12.89 -15.45 0.32
CA VAL A 198 -14.00 -16.39 0.35
C VAL A 198 -14.27 -16.88 -1.07
N ARG A 199 -14.19 -18.18 -1.29
CA ARG A 199 -14.48 -18.81 -2.58
C ARG A 199 -15.74 -19.65 -2.44
N ALA A 200 -16.75 -19.38 -3.30
CA ALA A 200 -17.90 -20.23 -3.50
C ALA A 200 -17.75 -20.94 -4.85
N GLY A 201 -17.82 -22.26 -4.86
CA GLY A 201 -17.68 -23.07 -6.06
C GLY A 201 -18.88 -24.00 -6.27
N LEU A 202 -19.32 -24.11 -7.52
CA LEU A 202 -20.27 -25.11 -7.97
C LEU A 202 -19.50 -26.19 -8.73
N PHE A 203 -19.42 -27.39 -8.17
CA PHE A 203 -18.80 -28.53 -8.85
C PHE A 203 -19.87 -29.31 -9.61
N ARG A 204 -19.71 -29.38 -10.92
CA ARG A 204 -20.58 -30.21 -11.76
C ARG A 204 -19.92 -31.59 -11.89
N TYR A 205 -20.50 -32.60 -11.22
CA TYR A 205 -20.12 -33.98 -11.45
C TYR A 205 -20.52 -34.40 -12.87
N VAL A 206 -19.58 -34.55 -13.77
CA VAL A 206 -19.78 -35.27 -15.01
C VAL A 206 -19.58 -36.75 -14.72
N SER A 207 -20.67 -37.49 -14.62
CA SER A 207 -20.62 -38.96 -14.49
C SER A 207 -20.06 -39.55 -15.78
N LEU A 208 -18.83 -40.07 -15.72
CA LEU A 208 -18.16 -40.86 -16.80
C LEU A 208 -18.71 -42.28 -16.89
N LYS A 209 -19.97 -42.52 -16.68
CA LYS A 209 -20.61 -43.79 -16.97
C LYS A 209 -21.41 -43.68 -18.26
N ARG A 210 -20.71 -43.72 -19.39
CA ARG A 210 -21.14 -44.22 -20.72
C ARG A 210 -19.96 -44.13 -21.68
N LEU A 211 -19.14 -45.12 -21.67
CA LEU A 211 -18.43 -45.67 -22.81
C LEU A 211 -18.69 -47.16 -22.81
#